data_4e4ae7b7b10fd529733eac18d6dcc276
#
_entry.id   4e4ae7b7b10fd529733eac18d6dcc276
#
_cell.length_a   1.000
_cell.length_b   1.000
_cell.length_c   1.000
_cell.angle_alpha   90.00
_cell.angle_beta   90.00
_cell.angle_gamma   90.00
#
_symmetry.space_group_name_H-M   'P 1'
#
loop_
_entity.id
_entity.type
_entity.pdbx_description
1 polymer ?
#
loop_
_entity_poly.entity_id
_entity_poly.type
_entity_poly.pdbx_seq_one_letter_code
_entity_poly.pdbx_strand_id
1 'polypeptide(L)'
;GKLSRGLGDVYKRQILNDPVLLRLAENHFWLSLADSDVLLWAQGVAVNSGLDVKISEPDVSPLQLQGPTSQEIMVKLFGEDIRDLKYYWLREYQLDGIPLIVSRTGWSSELGYEIYLRDGSKGNELYEKIMAAGKEHGIQPGHTSSIRRIEGGMLSYHADADIHTNPFELGFDRLINLDMKANFIGKEALKKIHQEGIKRKQVGL
;
A
#
# COMPACT_ATOMS: atom_id res chain seq x y z
N GLY A 1 5.45 -5.92 11.42
CA GLY A 1 5.99 -6.48 10.18
C GLY A 1 6.50 -5.41 9.24
N LYS A 2 7.37 -5.79 8.32
CA LYS A 2 7.89 -4.89 7.28
C LYS A 2 6.92 -4.91 6.09
N LEU A 3 6.59 -3.74 5.59
CA LEU A 3 5.83 -3.58 4.36
C LEU A 3 6.77 -3.57 3.16
N SER A 4 6.32 -4.08 2.04
CA SER A 4 6.93 -3.84 0.75
C SER A 4 5.87 -3.29 -0.20
N ARG A 5 6.27 -2.49 -1.18
CA ARG A 5 5.38 -2.25 -2.33
C ARG A 5 5.29 -3.56 -3.09
N GLY A 6 4.10 -4.12 -3.11
CA GLY A 6 3.81 -5.21 -4.00
C GLY A 6 3.78 -4.62 -5.40
N LEU A 7 4.80 -4.92 -6.19
CA LEU A 7 4.68 -4.71 -7.62
C LEU A 7 3.61 -5.65 -8.10
N GLY A 8 2.57 -5.06 -8.68
CA GLY A 8 1.52 -5.80 -9.34
C GLY A 8 2.13 -6.82 -10.28
N ASP A 9 1.51 -7.95 -10.32
CA ASP A 9 2.02 -9.09 -11.06
C ASP A 9 2.08 -8.80 -12.55
N VAL A 10 3.15 -9.20 -13.17
CA VAL A 10 3.42 -8.87 -14.56
C VAL A 10 2.97 -10.02 -15.44
N TYR A 11 1.70 -10.05 -15.80
CA TYR A 11 1.27 -10.90 -16.90
C TYR A 11 1.86 -10.35 -18.20
N LYS A 12 2.78 -11.06 -18.79
CA LYS A 12 3.50 -10.64 -20.02
C LYS A 12 4.28 -9.32 -19.91
N ARG A 13 4.75 -8.88 -18.70
CA ARG A 13 5.56 -7.67 -18.48
C ARG A 13 4.87 -6.38 -18.05
N GLN A 14 3.61 -6.42 -17.70
CA GLN A 14 2.79 -5.23 -17.39
C GLN A 14 2.58 -5.05 -15.90
N ILE A 15 2.31 -3.82 -15.48
CA ILE A 15 1.87 -3.52 -14.12
C ILE A 15 0.35 -3.69 -14.05
N LEU A 16 -0.14 -4.49 -13.11
CA LEU A 16 -1.56 -4.64 -12.86
C LEU A 16 -2.09 -3.61 -11.87
N ASN A 17 -1.27 -3.27 -10.89
CA ASN A 17 -1.53 -2.27 -9.87
C ASN A 17 -0.24 -2.02 -9.06
N ASP A 18 -0.23 -1.06 -8.14
CA ASP A 18 0.87 -0.75 -7.23
C ASP A 18 0.47 -0.84 -5.75
N PRO A 19 0.00 -1.99 -5.27
CA PRO A 19 -0.48 -2.15 -3.92
C PRO A 19 0.62 -1.98 -2.87
N VAL A 20 0.21 -1.58 -1.66
CA VAL A 20 1.02 -1.77 -0.46
C VAL A 20 0.79 -3.18 0.05
N LEU A 21 1.86 -3.98 0.10
CA LEU A 21 1.82 -5.33 0.65
C LEU A 21 2.03 -5.29 2.16
N LEU A 22 1.02 -5.69 2.92
CA LEU A 22 1.06 -5.84 4.37
C LEU A 22 1.25 -7.32 4.72
N ARG A 23 2.37 -7.66 5.35
CA ARG A 23 2.59 -9.01 5.87
C ARG A 23 2.16 -9.07 7.33
N LEU A 24 1.00 -9.64 7.59
CA LEU A 24 0.42 -9.74 8.93
C LEU A 24 1.00 -10.92 9.73
N ALA A 25 1.28 -12.03 9.05
CA ALA A 25 1.89 -13.22 9.63
C ALA A 25 2.77 -13.92 8.58
N GLU A 26 3.34 -15.06 8.92
CA GLU A 26 4.21 -15.82 8.00
C GLU A 26 3.52 -16.13 6.67
N ASN A 27 2.26 -16.55 6.72
CA ASN A 27 1.45 -16.92 5.56
C ASN A 27 0.16 -16.10 5.43
N HIS A 28 0.14 -14.88 5.97
CA HIS A 28 -1.02 -13.99 5.91
C HIS A 28 -0.62 -12.62 5.40
N PHE A 29 -1.20 -12.23 4.28
CA PHE A 29 -0.86 -10.98 3.59
C PHE A 29 -2.12 -10.22 3.21
N TRP A 30 -2.05 -8.90 3.25
CA TRP A 30 -3.01 -8.02 2.62
C TRP A 30 -2.34 -7.22 1.51
N LEU A 31 -3.11 -6.96 0.46
CA LEU A 31 -2.78 -6.00 -0.59
C LEU A 31 -3.73 -4.82 -0.43
N SER A 32 -3.20 -3.68 0.03
CA SER A 32 -3.94 -2.43 0.08
C SER A 32 -3.74 -1.69 -1.23
N LEU A 33 -4.80 -1.55 -2.00
CA LEU A 33 -4.78 -0.95 -3.33
C LEU A 33 -6.07 -0.17 -3.58
N ALA A 34 -5.99 0.79 -4.48
CA ALA A 34 -7.15 1.46 -5.00
C ALA A 34 -7.62 0.77 -6.29
N ASP A 35 -8.91 0.68 -6.44
CA ASP A 35 -9.67 0.52 -7.68
C ASP A 35 -9.08 -0.45 -8.71
N SER A 36 -9.30 -1.76 -8.55
CA SER A 36 -8.89 -2.72 -9.58
C SER A 36 -9.52 -4.10 -9.44
N ASP A 37 -9.44 -4.88 -10.53
CA ASP A 37 -9.84 -6.27 -10.59
C ASP A 37 -8.78 -7.26 -10.06
N VAL A 38 -7.83 -6.79 -9.24
CA VAL A 38 -6.73 -7.64 -8.73
C VAL A 38 -7.23 -8.84 -7.95
N LEU A 39 -8.37 -8.70 -7.24
CA LEU A 39 -8.98 -9.82 -6.53
C LEU A 39 -9.33 -10.97 -7.50
N LEU A 40 -10.08 -10.68 -8.54
CA LEU A 40 -10.51 -11.69 -9.53
C LEU A 40 -9.31 -12.26 -10.29
N TRP A 41 -8.36 -11.39 -10.64
CA TRP A 41 -7.14 -11.83 -11.31
C TRP A 41 -6.31 -12.77 -10.42
N ALA A 42 -6.09 -12.43 -9.15
CA ALA A 42 -5.34 -13.26 -8.20
C ALA A 42 -6.04 -14.60 -7.96
N GLN A 43 -7.37 -14.60 -7.80
CA GLN A 43 -8.16 -15.83 -7.70
C GLN A 43 -8.01 -16.69 -8.96
N GLY A 44 -8.10 -16.09 -10.15
CA GLY A 44 -7.92 -16.80 -11.42
C GLY A 44 -6.54 -17.42 -11.58
N VAL A 45 -5.49 -16.74 -11.16
CA VAL A 45 -4.12 -17.27 -11.15
C VAL A 45 -3.97 -18.40 -10.13
N ALA A 46 -4.59 -18.27 -8.97
CA ALA A 46 -4.49 -19.27 -7.89
C ALA A 46 -5.12 -20.61 -8.25
N VAL A 47 -6.21 -20.62 -9.03
CA VAL A 47 -6.96 -21.85 -9.41
C VAL A 47 -6.05 -22.96 -9.98
N ASN A 48 -5.05 -22.60 -10.77
CA ASN A 48 -4.16 -23.56 -11.43
C ASN A 48 -2.72 -23.50 -10.91
N SER A 49 -2.47 -22.81 -9.79
CA SER A 49 -1.11 -22.62 -9.26
C SER A 49 -0.57 -23.86 -8.53
N GLY A 50 -1.44 -24.76 -8.10
CA GLY A 50 -1.09 -25.88 -7.19
C GLY A 50 -0.80 -25.45 -5.76
N LEU A 51 -1.04 -24.16 -5.42
CA LEU A 51 -0.85 -23.62 -4.06
C LEU A 51 -2.13 -23.73 -3.25
N ASP A 52 -2.02 -24.13 -1.99
CA ASP A 52 -3.11 -24.06 -1.02
C ASP A 52 -3.20 -22.62 -0.49
N VAL A 53 -3.97 -21.77 -1.20
CA VAL A 53 -4.13 -20.36 -0.88
C VAL A 53 -5.60 -19.95 -0.93
N LYS A 54 -6.04 -19.19 0.07
CA LYS A 54 -7.36 -18.55 0.11
C LYS A 54 -7.20 -17.06 -0.18
N ILE A 55 -7.88 -16.57 -1.19
CA ILE A 55 -7.87 -15.17 -1.60
C ILE A 55 -9.28 -14.61 -1.46
N SER A 56 -9.44 -13.56 -0.66
CA SER A 56 -10.71 -12.90 -0.39
C SER A 56 -10.50 -11.43 -0.08
N GLU A 57 -11.53 -10.65 -0.29
CA GLU A 57 -11.59 -9.27 0.21
C GLU A 57 -12.06 -9.30 1.67
N PRO A 58 -11.27 -8.78 2.62
CA PRO A 58 -11.70 -8.69 4.01
C PRO A 58 -12.60 -7.47 4.25
N ASP A 59 -13.44 -7.52 5.28
CA ASP A 59 -14.15 -6.34 5.80
C ASP A 59 -13.17 -5.46 6.58
N VAL A 60 -12.46 -4.60 5.86
CA VAL A 60 -11.45 -3.69 6.41
C VAL A 60 -11.60 -2.33 5.77
N SER A 61 -11.70 -1.30 6.60
CA SER A 61 -11.81 0.10 6.16
C SER A 61 -10.56 0.89 6.53
N PRO A 62 -9.75 1.32 5.56
CA PRO A 62 -8.58 2.14 5.83
C PRO A 62 -8.95 3.60 6.05
N LEU A 63 -8.39 4.21 7.08
CA LEU A 63 -8.37 5.64 7.32
C LEU A 63 -6.92 6.13 7.17
N GLN A 64 -6.73 7.33 6.60
CA GLN A 64 -5.42 7.95 6.51
C GLN A 64 -5.35 9.18 7.41
N LEU A 65 -4.37 9.19 8.32
CA LEU A 65 -4.00 10.37 9.10
C LEU A 65 -2.66 10.87 8.59
N GLN A 66 -2.67 12.02 7.91
CA GLN A 66 -1.50 12.54 7.19
C GLN A 66 -1.21 13.98 7.62
N GLY A 67 0.06 14.36 7.65
CA GLY A 67 0.52 15.71 7.94
C GLY A 67 1.58 15.76 9.04
N PRO A 68 2.24 16.92 9.23
CA PRO A 68 3.41 17.05 10.10
C PRO A 68 3.13 16.74 11.57
N THR A 69 1.91 16.94 12.04
CA THR A 69 1.50 16.66 13.44
C THR A 69 0.83 15.29 13.62
N SER A 70 0.75 14.48 12.57
CA SER A 70 0.09 13.17 12.62
C SER A 70 0.69 12.26 13.69
N GLN A 71 2.01 12.29 13.90
CA GLN A 71 2.67 11.48 14.91
C GLN A 71 2.22 11.83 16.33
N GLU A 72 2.04 13.12 16.64
CA GLU A 72 1.58 13.55 17.96
C GLU A 72 0.14 13.09 18.25
N ILE A 73 -0.70 13.11 17.22
CA ILE A 73 -2.07 12.57 17.32
C ILE A 73 -2.03 11.06 17.55
N MET A 74 -1.17 10.36 16.82
CA MET A 74 -1.01 8.90 16.98
C MET A 74 -0.47 8.54 18.38
N VAL A 75 0.44 9.34 18.94
CA VAL A 75 0.92 9.14 20.31
C VAL A 75 -0.22 9.29 21.33
N LYS A 76 -1.10 10.26 21.15
CA LYS A 76 -2.29 10.42 22.03
C LYS A 76 -3.23 9.21 21.96
N LEU A 77 -3.36 8.60 20.79
CA LEU A 77 -4.26 7.46 20.58
C LEU A 77 -3.65 6.13 21.02
N PHE A 78 -2.37 5.92 20.78
CA PHE A 78 -1.73 4.60 20.89
C PHE A 78 -0.54 4.56 21.86
N GLY A 79 -0.09 5.70 22.37
CA GLY A 79 1.07 5.78 23.26
C GLY A 79 2.39 6.03 22.52
N GLU A 80 3.45 6.22 23.30
CA GLU A 80 4.78 6.63 22.80
C GLU A 80 5.44 5.60 21.87
N ASP A 81 5.10 4.32 22.00
CA ASP A 81 5.70 3.24 21.19
C ASP A 81 5.38 3.35 19.69
N ILE A 82 4.38 4.17 19.32
CA ILE A 82 4.07 4.46 17.91
C ILE A 82 5.20 5.22 17.21
N ARG A 83 6.04 5.97 17.95
CA ARG A 83 7.19 6.69 17.42
C ARG A 83 8.24 5.74 16.82
N ASP A 84 8.32 4.52 17.35
CA ASP A 84 9.26 3.50 16.88
C ASP A 84 8.76 2.77 15.62
N LEU A 85 7.53 3.03 15.18
CA LEU A 85 6.98 2.45 13.96
C LEU A 85 7.70 3.07 12.75
N LYS A 86 8.57 2.28 12.11
CA LYS A 86 9.39 2.73 10.99
C LYS A 86 8.56 2.89 9.71
N TYR A 87 9.02 3.76 8.82
CA TYR A 87 8.43 3.92 7.50
C TYR A 87 8.36 2.58 6.75
N TYR A 88 7.21 2.26 6.16
CA TYR A 88 6.86 0.96 5.58
C TYR A 88 6.89 -0.22 6.58
N TRP A 89 6.56 0.05 7.84
CA TRP A 89 6.28 -0.98 8.84
C TRP A 89 4.84 -0.90 9.32
N LEU A 90 4.34 -2.00 9.84
CA LEU A 90 3.03 -2.10 10.46
C LEU A 90 3.12 -2.70 11.86
N ARG A 91 2.10 -2.41 12.66
CA ARG A 91 1.88 -3.01 13.98
C ARG A 91 0.39 -3.14 14.25
N GLU A 92 0.02 -4.18 14.98
CA GLU A 92 -1.34 -4.33 15.52
C GLU A 92 -1.52 -3.45 16.76
N TYR A 93 -2.67 -2.80 16.85
CA TYR A 93 -3.08 -1.97 17.98
C TYR A 93 -4.52 -2.27 18.37
N GLN A 94 -4.87 -1.86 19.56
CA GLN A 94 -6.25 -1.77 20.01
C GLN A 94 -6.49 -0.37 20.58
N LEU A 95 -7.58 0.26 20.17
CA LEU A 95 -8.03 1.54 20.71
C LEU A 95 -9.39 1.33 21.39
N ASP A 96 -9.39 1.28 22.73
CA ASP A 96 -10.59 1.02 23.54
C ASP A 96 -11.35 -0.24 23.08
N GLY A 97 -10.61 -1.31 22.80
CA GLY A 97 -11.17 -2.58 22.31
C GLY A 97 -11.44 -2.65 20.81
N ILE A 98 -11.19 -1.58 20.05
CA ILE A 98 -11.30 -1.59 18.57
C ILE A 98 -10.01 -2.19 17.99
N PRO A 99 -10.08 -3.34 17.29
CA PRO A 99 -8.90 -3.97 16.71
C PRO A 99 -8.46 -3.24 15.44
N LEU A 100 -7.20 -2.86 15.39
CA LEU A 100 -6.63 -2.05 14.31
C LEU A 100 -5.29 -2.62 13.84
N ILE A 101 -4.98 -2.40 12.57
CA ILE A 101 -3.61 -2.45 12.07
C ILE A 101 -3.22 -1.02 11.71
N VAL A 102 -2.06 -0.60 12.17
CA VAL A 102 -1.52 0.71 11.83
C VAL A 102 -0.24 0.51 11.05
N SER A 103 -0.15 1.14 9.89
CA SER A 103 1.08 1.22 9.12
C SER A 103 1.58 2.66 9.01
N ARG A 104 2.90 2.81 8.97
CA ARG A 104 3.50 4.12 8.67
C ARG A 104 3.68 4.27 7.17
N THR A 105 2.57 4.45 6.50
CA THR A 105 2.42 4.64 5.06
C THR A 105 1.42 5.74 4.78
N GLY A 106 1.27 6.12 3.53
CA GLY A 106 0.30 7.11 3.07
C GLY A 106 0.54 7.47 1.62
N TRP A 107 -0.37 8.26 1.08
CA TRP A 107 -0.34 8.69 -0.31
C TRP A 107 -0.38 10.22 -0.44
N SER A 108 0.31 10.91 0.47
CA SER A 108 0.32 12.38 0.58
C SER A 108 1.71 12.99 0.48
N SER A 109 2.76 12.18 0.49
CA SER A 109 4.17 12.61 0.64
C SER A 109 4.49 13.30 1.97
N GLU A 110 3.54 13.31 2.89
CA GLU A 110 3.69 13.80 4.24
C GLU A 110 4.00 12.67 5.23
N LEU A 111 4.43 13.05 6.43
CA LEU A 111 4.44 12.13 7.55
C LEU A 111 3.00 11.67 7.80
N GLY A 112 2.80 10.37 7.90
CA GLY A 112 1.46 9.86 8.08
C GLY A 112 1.37 8.38 8.38
N TYR A 113 0.15 7.98 8.65
CA TYR A 113 -0.24 6.63 9.04
C TYR A 113 -1.50 6.23 8.31
N GLU A 114 -1.60 4.95 7.99
CA GLU A 114 -2.82 4.30 7.54
C GLU A 114 -3.32 3.39 8.67
N ILE A 115 -4.57 3.58 9.04
CA ILE A 115 -5.23 2.89 10.14
C ILE A 115 -6.29 1.99 9.53
N TYR A 116 -6.07 0.68 9.58
CA TYR A 116 -6.96 -0.32 9.00
C TYR A 116 -7.91 -0.82 10.08
N LEU A 117 -9.16 -0.39 9.98
CA LEU A 117 -10.23 -0.82 10.87
C LEU A 117 -10.70 -2.22 10.47
N ARG A 118 -10.66 -3.16 11.44
CA ARG A 118 -11.02 -4.57 11.23
C ARG A 118 -12.46 -4.90 11.66
N ASP A 119 -13.18 -3.93 12.13
CA ASP A 119 -14.60 -4.03 12.52
C ASP A 119 -15.32 -2.77 12.03
N GLY A 120 -15.95 -2.88 10.86
CA GLY A 120 -16.65 -1.75 10.22
C GLY A 120 -17.74 -1.12 11.09
N SER A 121 -18.32 -1.87 12.06
CA SER A 121 -19.32 -1.32 12.99
C SER A 121 -18.76 -0.22 13.89
N LYS A 122 -17.43 -0.15 14.04
CA LYS A 122 -16.70 0.82 14.87
C LYS A 122 -16.20 2.05 14.10
N GLY A 123 -16.57 2.21 12.84
CA GLY A 123 -16.08 3.29 11.99
C GLY A 123 -16.31 4.68 12.55
N ASN A 124 -17.53 4.98 12.96
CA ASN A 124 -17.87 6.29 13.55
C ASN A 124 -17.12 6.53 14.87
N GLU A 125 -17.07 5.51 15.74
CA GLU A 125 -16.36 5.61 17.01
C GLU A 125 -14.87 5.91 16.81
N LEU A 126 -14.23 5.20 15.90
CA LEU A 126 -12.81 5.42 15.54
C LEU A 126 -12.59 6.82 14.98
N TYR A 127 -13.44 7.26 14.05
CA TYR A 127 -13.35 8.58 13.46
C TYR A 127 -13.45 9.69 14.53
N GLU A 128 -14.44 9.63 15.42
CA GLU A 128 -14.62 10.59 16.48
C GLU A 128 -13.43 10.65 17.45
N LYS A 129 -12.85 9.50 17.80
CA LYS A 129 -11.64 9.42 18.64
C LYS A 129 -10.44 10.10 17.96
N ILE A 130 -10.22 9.85 16.68
CA ILE A 130 -9.14 10.49 15.91
C ILE A 130 -9.36 12.00 15.85
N MET A 131 -10.57 12.45 15.53
CA MET A 131 -10.89 13.88 15.44
C MET A 131 -10.75 14.59 16.79
N ALA A 132 -11.18 13.95 17.88
CA ALA A 132 -11.01 14.48 19.24
C ALA A 132 -9.52 14.59 19.63
N ALA A 133 -8.72 13.56 19.36
CA ALA A 133 -7.28 13.57 19.65
C ALA A 133 -6.54 14.64 18.86
N GLY A 134 -6.95 14.87 17.61
CA GLY A 134 -6.32 15.82 16.70
C GLY A 134 -6.79 17.27 16.84
N LYS A 135 -7.80 17.55 17.66
CA LYS A 135 -8.45 18.88 17.76
C LYS A 135 -7.46 20.01 18.02
N GLU A 136 -6.56 19.84 18.98
CA GLU A 136 -5.54 20.87 19.31
C GLU A 136 -4.47 21.02 18.25
N HIS A 137 -4.30 20.01 17.37
CA HIS A 137 -3.38 20.01 16.25
C HIS A 137 -4.02 20.54 14.94
N GLY A 138 -5.26 21.01 15.01
CA GLY A 138 -5.97 21.54 13.86
C GLY A 138 -6.36 20.49 12.82
N ILE A 139 -6.60 19.24 13.25
CA ILE A 139 -7.05 18.17 12.34
C ILE A 139 -8.32 18.59 11.60
N GLN A 140 -8.36 18.24 10.32
CA GLN A 140 -9.54 18.47 9.48
C GLN A 140 -9.82 17.24 8.64
N PRO A 141 -11.08 16.95 8.31
CA PRO A 141 -11.42 16.00 7.29
C PRO A 141 -10.76 16.39 5.96
N GLY A 142 -10.21 15.43 5.27
CA GLY A 142 -9.54 15.66 4.00
C GLY A 142 -9.80 14.52 3.02
N HIS A 143 -9.22 14.65 1.85
CA HIS A 143 -9.22 13.63 0.82
C HIS A 143 -7.85 13.54 0.17
N THR A 144 -7.62 12.49 -0.61
CA THR A 144 -6.40 12.34 -1.42
C THR A 144 -6.24 13.52 -2.38
N SER A 145 -5.01 14.00 -2.54
CA SER A 145 -4.70 15.14 -3.38
C SER A 145 -3.75 14.73 -4.52
N SER A 146 -4.22 14.87 -5.75
CA SER A 146 -3.39 14.61 -6.92
C SER A 146 -2.20 15.59 -7.03
N ILE A 147 -2.34 16.83 -6.55
CA ILE A 147 -1.24 17.79 -6.52
C ILE A 147 -0.12 17.30 -5.61
N ARG A 148 -0.45 16.94 -4.36
CA ARG A 148 0.54 16.48 -3.38
C ARG A 148 1.26 15.20 -3.81
N ARG A 149 0.53 14.23 -4.36
CA ARG A 149 1.13 13.00 -4.83
C ARG A 149 2.10 13.24 -5.99
N ILE A 150 1.78 14.15 -6.91
CA ILE A 150 2.64 14.53 -8.05
C ILE A 150 3.89 15.27 -7.55
N GLU A 151 3.76 16.24 -6.65
CA GLU A 151 4.90 16.93 -6.02
C GLU A 151 5.83 15.95 -5.31
N GLY A 152 5.29 14.92 -4.67
CA GLY A 152 6.05 13.86 -4.01
C GLY A 152 6.56 12.77 -4.93
N GLY A 153 6.27 12.82 -6.22
CA GLY A 153 6.66 11.78 -7.18
C GLY A 153 5.97 10.44 -6.97
N MET A 154 4.77 10.44 -6.38
CA MET A 154 3.99 9.23 -6.12
C MET A 154 3.13 8.91 -7.34
N LEU A 155 3.26 7.69 -7.83
CA LEU A 155 2.49 7.20 -8.96
C LEU A 155 1.06 6.86 -8.54
N SER A 156 0.15 6.97 -9.50
CA SER A 156 -1.23 6.50 -9.41
C SER A 156 -1.51 5.57 -10.58
N TYR A 157 -1.94 4.36 -10.28
CA TYR A 157 -2.38 3.45 -11.33
C TYR A 157 -3.60 4.04 -12.05
N HIS A 158 -3.73 3.85 -13.33
CA HIS A 158 -4.62 4.48 -14.30
C HIS A 158 -4.26 5.93 -14.68
N ALA A 159 -3.72 6.75 -13.78
CA ALA A 159 -3.31 8.12 -14.13
C ALA A 159 -1.92 8.17 -14.75
N ASP A 160 -0.97 7.45 -14.18
CA ASP A 160 0.44 7.49 -14.57
C ASP A 160 0.91 6.18 -15.20
N ALA A 161 0.23 5.09 -14.94
CA ALA A 161 0.54 3.75 -15.42
C ALA A 161 -0.74 2.96 -15.70
N ASP A 162 -0.65 2.05 -16.63
CA ASP A 162 -1.74 1.16 -17.01
C ASP A 162 -1.21 -0.24 -17.34
N ILE A 163 -2.10 -1.11 -17.81
CA ILE A 163 -1.76 -2.47 -18.22
C ILE A 163 -0.74 -2.54 -19.37
N HIS A 164 -0.46 -1.46 -20.08
CA HIS A 164 0.54 -1.41 -21.16
C HIS A 164 1.91 -0.95 -20.68
N THR A 165 2.02 -0.55 -19.42
CA THR A 165 3.24 0.00 -18.82
C THR A 165 4.01 -1.11 -18.11
N ASN A 166 5.32 -1.18 -18.32
CA ASN A 166 6.19 -2.08 -17.57
C ASN A 166 6.91 -1.33 -16.44
N PRO A 167 7.37 -2.01 -15.39
CA PRO A 167 7.94 -1.35 -14.22
C PRO A 167 9.25 -0.60 -14.48
N PHE A 168 10.02 -0.97 -15.49
CA PHE A 168 11.25 -0.25 -15.86
C PHE A 168 10.94 1.11 -16.51
N GLU A 169 9.83 1.22 -17.24
CA GLU A 169 9.36 2.49 -17.81
C GLU A 169 9.01 3.50 -16.72
N LEU A 170 8.65 3.03 -15.52
CA LEU A 170 8.34 3.84 -14.35
C LEU A 170 9.56 4.09 -13.43
N GLY A 171 10.72 3.55 -13.77
CA GLY A 171 11.92 3.68 -12.94
C GLY A 171 11.90 2.83 -11.67
N PHE A 172 11.15 1.71 -11.68
CA PHE A 172 11.07 0.78 -10.55
C PHE A 172 12.16 -0.29 -10.53
N ASP A 173 13.26 -0.08 -11.27
CA ASP A 173 14.38 -1.01 -11.36
C ASP A 173 14.82 -1.56 -10.01
N ARG A 174 14.96 -0.67 -9.01
CA ARG A 174 15.40 -1.03 -7.65
C ARG A 174 14.41 -1.92 -6.87
N LEU A 175 13.18 -2.03 -7.33
CA LEU A 175 12.14 -2.84 -6.69
C LEU A 175 12.04 -4.24 -7.31
N ILE A 176 12.75 -4.47 -8.42
CA ILE A 176 12.71 -5.72 -9.17
C ILE A 176 14.02 -6.49 -8.92
N ASN A 177 13.90 -7.66 -8.30
CA ASN A 177 15.04 -8.56 -8.11
C ASN A 177 14.97 -9.72 -9.09
N LEU A 178 15.59 -9.55 -10.25
CA LEU A 178 15.64 -10.59 -11.30
C LEU A 178 16.51 -11.78 -10.91
N ASP A 179 17.45 -11.61 -9.96
CA ASP A 179 18.40 -12.64 -9.55
C ASP A 179 17.87 -13.49 -8.39
N MET A 180 16.71 -13.14 -7.80
CA MET A 180 16.13 -13.94 -6.73
C MET A 180 15.88 -15.38 -7.19
N LYS A 181 16.13 -16.36 -6.30
CA LYS A 181 15.95 -17.79 -6.60
C LYS A 181 14.49 -18.16 -6.89
N ALA A 182 13.56 -17.53 -6.18
CA ALA A 182 12.15 -17.76 -6.40
C ALA A 182 11.73 -17.33 -7.81
N ASN A 183 10.88 -18.12 -8.43
CA ASN A 183 10.22 -17.74 -9.66
C ASN A 183 8.98 -16.90 -9.35
N PHE A 184 8.64 -15.98 -10.24
CA PHE A 184 7.42 -15.18 -10.15
C PHE A 184 6.89 -14.93 -11.56
N ILE A 185 5.58 -14.65 -11.66
CA ILE A 185 4.93 -14.38 -12.94
C ILE A 185 5.57 -13.14 -13.59
N GLY A 186 5.96 -13.27 -14.85
CA GLY A 186 6.59 -12.20 -15.62
C GLY A 186 8.11 -12.09 -15.49
N LYS A 187 8.78 -12.87 -14.64
CA LYS A 187 10.24 -12.79 -14.43
C LYS A 187 11.04 -12.88 -15.74
N GLU A 188 10.74 -13.85 -16.57
CA GLU A 188 11.45 -14.04 -17.85
C GLU A 188 11.19 -12.89 -18.84
N ALA A 189 9.95 -12.37 -18.86
CA ALA A 189 9.62 -11.21 -19.69
C ALA A 189 10.35 -9.95 -19.22
N LEU A 190 10.49 -9.75 -17.92
CA LEU A 190 11.25 -8.63 -17.36
C LEU A 190 12.75 -8.76 -17.60
N LYS A 191 13.32 -9.96 -17.51
CA LYS A 191 14.73 -10.20 -17.91
C LYS A 191 14.98 -9.80 -19.35
N LYS A 192 14.07 -10.18 -20.26
CA LYS A 192 14.17 -9.81 -21.66
C LYS A 192 14.14 -8.29 -21.87
N ILE A 193 13.20 -7.58 -21.22
CA ILE A 193 13.14 -6.12 -21.29
C ILE A 193 14.40 -5.49 -20.73
N HIS A 194 14.92 -6.00 -19.61
CA HIS A 194 16.15 -5.48 -19.01
C HIS A 194 17.36 -5.63 -19.95
N GLN A 195 17.44 -6.72 -20.69
CA GLN A 195 18.49 -6.96 -21.68
C GLN A 195 18.34 -6.09 -22.94
N GLU A 196 17.11 -5.94 -23.43
CA GLU A 196 16.82 -5.17 -24.66
C GLU A 196 16.76 -3.65 -24.41
N GLY A 197 16.59 -3.22 -23.16
CA GLY A 197 16.37 -1.84 -22.78
C GLY A 197 14.91 -1.39 -22.97
N ILE A 198 14.56 -0.27 -22.34
CA ILE A 198 13.24 0.35 -22.47
C ILE A 198 13.19 1.31 -23.65
N LYS A 199 12.03 1.39 -24.31
CA LYS A 199 11.80 2.28 -25.46
C LYS A 199 11.20 3.63 -25.07
N ARG A 200 10.62 3.72 -23.88
CA ARG A 200 9.99 4.92 -23.33
C ARG A 200 10.22 4.97 -21.83
N LYS A 201 10.19 6.14 -21.25
CA LYS A 201 10.32 6.36 -19.81
C LYS A 201 9.34 7.45 -19.39
N GLN A 202 8.69 7.25 -18.25
CA GLN A 202 7.90 8.30 -17.64
C GLN A 202 8.81 9.36 -17.04
N VAL A 203 8.45 10.62 -17.26
CA VAL A 203 9.15 11.80 -16.73
C VAL A 203 8.12 12.77 -16.16
N GLY A 204 8.48 13.49 -15.08
CA GLY A 204 7.75 14.64 -14.59
C GLY A 204 8.13 15.88 -15.42
N LEU A 205 7.14 16.74 -15.65
CA LEU A 205 7.31 18.03 -16.32
C LEU A 205 6.93 19.15 -15.34
#